data_5ffd4154a407721f96870cf8a5e06ec6
#
_entry.id   5ffd4154a407721f96870cf8a5e06ec6
#
_cell.length_a   1.000
_cell.length_b   1.000
_cell.length_c   1.000
_cell.angle_alpha   90.00
_cell.angle_beta   90.00
_cell.angle_gamma   90.00
#
_symmetry.space_group_name_H-M   'P 1'
#
loop_
_entity.id
_entity.type
_entity.pdbx_description
1 polymer ?
#
loop_
_entity_poly.entity_id
_entity_poly.type
_entity_poly.pdbx_seq_one_letter_code
_entity_poly.pdbx_strand_id
1 'polypeptide(L)'
;KMTNSDQIKIINDTINKTRTNLKPLSFNLIFWGILINIMSLIHYVFTEFIEHTNYSSAIYWILLPMLGMIYMTRWNIKKHTEIGYSTTLNRAIKIIWKVFGFGWLMIILVSMYKGINPVSDILFLLGLVITMTGMIIKFKPLTIGGMVLFVFIFKFNQNPDQNFLIV
;
A
#
# COMPACT_ATOMS: atom_id res chain seq x y z
N LYS A 1 -17.17 41.08 11.45
CA LYS A 1 -16.64 40.71 10.11
C LYS A 1 -15.18 40.33 10.31
N MET A 2 -14.81 39.13 9.86
CA MET A 2 -13.40 38.72 9.87
C MET A 2 -12.60 39.58 8.89
N THR A 3 -11.41 39.99 9.30
CA THR A 3 -10.50 40.77 8.47
C THR A 3 -9.88 39.86 7.40
N ASN A 4 -9.55 40.39 6.22
CA ASN A 4 -8.87 39.61 5.17
C ASN A 4 -7.59 38.93 5.67
N SER A 5 -6.88 39.57 6.60
CA SER A 5 -5.70 39.00 7.27
C SER A 5 -6.02 37.73 8.08
N ASP A 6 -7.17 37.73 8.81
CA ASP A 6 -7.60 36.57 9.60
C ASP A 6 -8.00 35.39 8.70
N GLN A 7 -8.62 35.68 7.57
CA GLN A 7 -9.00 34.66 6.58
C GLN A 7 -7.76 34.00 5.97
N ILE A 8 -6.75 34.79 5.59
CA ILE A 8 -5.47 34.30 5.05
C ILE A 8 -4.75 33.41 6.08
N LYS A 9 -4.76 33.83 7.36
CA LYS A 9 -4.14 33.07 8.44
C LYS A 9 -4.83 31.72 8.63
N ILE A 10 -6.16 31.66 8.64
CA ILE A 10 -6.93 30.41 8.77
C ILE A 10 -6.67 29.50 7.56
N ILE A 11 -6.60 30.04 6.35
CA ILE A 11 -6.28 29.28 5.15
C ILE A 11 -4.89 28.65 5.25
N ASN A 12 -3.87 29.43 5.62
CA ASN A 12 -2.52 28.95 5.79
C ASN A 12 -2.39 27.89 6.90
N ASP A 13 -3.06 28.09 8.03
CA ASP A 13 -3.09 27.11 9.13
C ASP A 13 -3.75 25.80 8.68
N THR A 14 -4.84 25.89 7.91
CA THR A 14 -5.53 24.71 7.37
C THR A 14 -4.67 23.95 6.37
N ILE A 15 -3.98 24.65 5.47
CA ILE A 15 -3.04 24.06 4.50
C ILE A 15 -1.91 23.37 5.25
N ASN A 16 -1.29 24.01 6.22
CA ASN A 16 -0.20 23.45 7.00
C ASN A 16 -0.64 22.22 7.80
N LYS A 17 -1.81 22.26 8.43
CA LYS A 17 -2.40 21.11 9.13
C LYS A 17 -2.63 19.93 8.19
N THR A 18 -3.20 20.18 7.01
CA THR A 18 -3.44 19.13 6.01
C THR A 18 -2.12 18.51 5.53
N ARG A 19 -1.14 19.34 5.20
CA ARG A 19 0.20 18.90 4.77
C ARG A 19 0.89 18.04 5.84
N THR A 20 0.82 18.43 7.09
CA THR A 20 1.42 17.68 8.21
C THR A 20 0.75 16.32 8.39
N ASN A 21 -0.56 16.23 8.22
CA ASN A 21 -1.30 14.97 8.30
C ASN A 21 -1.03 14.00 7.14
N LEU A 22 -0.62 14.49 5.96
CA LEU A 22 -0.32 13.65 4.81
C LEU A 22 1.12 13.10 4.80
N LYS A 23 2.04 13.67 5.57
CA LYS A 23 3.42 13.17 5.68
C LYS A 23 3.53 11.69 6.06
N PRO A 24 2.79 11.19 7.07
CA PRO A 24 2.83 9.76 7.41
C PRO A 24 2.35 8.86 6.26
N LEU A 25 1.36 9.31 5.47
CA LEU A 25 0.88 8.56 4.32
C LEU A 25 1.96 8.42 3.24
N SER A 26 2.64 9.51 2.90
CA SER A 26 3.72 9.49 1.92
C SER A 26 4.85 8.55 2.35
N PHE A 27 5.22 8.60 3.62
CA PHE A 27 6.23 7.70 4.18
C PHE A 27 5.77 6.22 4.11
N ASN A 28 4.52 5.92 4.45
CA ASN A 28 3.96 4.58 4.35
C ASN A 28 4.02 4.03 2.91
N LEU A 29 3.64 4.83 1.92
CA LEU A 29 3.65 4.43 0.51
C LEU A 29 5.08 4.16 0.02
N ILE A 30 6.04 5.02 0.36
CA ILE A 30 7.45 4.85 0.01
C ILE A 30 8.02 3.60 0.69
N PHE A 31 7.76 3.42 1.98
CA PHE A 31 8.22 2.25 2.73
C PHE A 31 7.73 0.94 2.09
N TRP A 32 6.43 0.83 1.80
CA TRP A 32 5.87 -0.36 1.18
C TRP A 32 6.39 -0.57 -0.24
N GLY A 33 6.54 0.50 -1.02
CA GLY A 33 7.13 0.43 -2.35
C GLY A 33 8.56 -0.12 -2.31
N ILE A 34 9.41 0.40 -1.44
CA ILE A 34 10.79 -0.07 -1.27
C ILE A 34 10.82 -1.52 -0.76
N LEU A 35 10.02 -1.85 0.27
CA LEU A 35 9.98 -3.19 0.86
C LEU A 35 9.62 -4.25 -0.19
N ILE A 36 8.55 -4.03 -0.96
CA ILE A 36 8.09 -4.97 -1.99
C ILE A 36 9.14 -5.11 -3.10
N ASN A 37 9.75 -4.02 -3.56
CA ASN A 37 10.80 -4.09 -4.58
C ASN A 37 12.03 -4.87 -4.09
N ILE A 38 12.48 -4.64 -2.85
CA ILE A 38 13.59 -5.40 -2.26
C ILE A 38 13.23 -6.87 -2.13
N MET A 39 12.01 -7.19 -1.67
CA MET A 39 11.54 -8.57 -1.55
C MET A 39 11.52 -9.27 -2.91
N SER A 40 10.99 -8.60 -3.94
CA SER A 40 10.96 -9.14 -5.29
C SER A 40 12.37 -9.41 -5.84
N LEU A 41 13.30 -8.46 -5.63
CA LEU A 41 14.69 -8.61 -6.07
C LEU A 41 15.39 -9.77 -5.34
N ILE A 42 15.20 -9.90 -4.04
CA ILE A 42 15.75 -11.02 -3.25
C ILE A 42 15.16 -12.35 -3.73
N HIS A 43 13.86 -12.40 -3.96
CA HIS A 43 13.21 -13.62 -4.50
C HIS A 43 13.81 -14.00 -5.86
N TYR A 44 13.98 -13.04 -6.75
CA TYR A 44 14.59 -13.28 -8.08
C TYR A 44 16.01 -13.82 -7.99
N VAL A 45 16.86 -13.22 -7.15
CA VAL A 45 18.27 -13.61 -7.00
C VAL A 45 18.43 -14.97 -6.29
N PHE A 46 17.56 -15.25 -5.32
CA PHE A 46 17.63 -16.44 -4.46
C PHE A 46 16.42 -17.37 -4.66
N THR A 47 15.92 -17.49 -5.90
CA THR A 47 14.74 -18.30 -6.23
C THR A 47 14.88 -19.74 -5.73
N GLU A 48 16.00 -20.41 -5.99
CA GLU A 48 16.26 -21.80 -5.58
C GLU A 48 16.17 -21.98 -4.06
N PHE A 49 16.61 -21.00 -3.28
CA PHE A 49 16.55 -21.02 -1.82
C PHE A 49 15.15 -20.76 -1.27
N ILE A 50 14.44 -19.79 -1.89
CA ILE A 50 13.11 -19.38 -1.46
C ILE A 50 12.05 -20.40 -1.89
N GLU A 51 12.22 -21.07 -3.04
CA GLU A 51 11.31 -22.08 -3.57
C GLU A 51 11.70 -23.52 -3.21
N HIS A 52 12.60 -23.70 -2.26
CA HIS A 52 13.09 -25.01 -1.83
C HIS A 52 11.97 -25.97 -1.38
N THR A 53 10.86 -25.45 -0.87
CA THR A 53 9.68 -26.23 -0.43
C THR A 53 8.42 -25.55 -0.94
N ASN A 54 7.34 -26.32 -1.20
CA ASN A 54 6.04 -25.80 -1.66
C ASN A 54 5.45 -24.66 -0.76
N TYR A 55 5.89 -24.56 0.50
CA TYR A 55 5.41 -23.56 1.44
C TYR A 55 6.42 -22.44 1.72
N SER A 56 7.69 -22.59 1.34
CA SER A 56 8.74 -21.64 1.70
C SER A 56 8.54 -20.28 1.03
N SER A 57 8.13 -20.27 -0.23
CA SER A 57 7.76 -19.04 -0.94
C SER A 57 6.57 -18.34 -0.30
N ALA A 58 5.52 -19.09 0.08
CA ALA A 58 4.36 -18.51 0.77
C ALA A 58 4.74 -17.92 2.14
N ILE A 59 5.58 -18.61 2.90
CA ILE A 59 6.10 -18.12 4.19
C ILE A 59 6.89 -16.82 4.00
N TYR A 60 7.77 -16.77 3.00
CA TYR A 60 8.54 -15.57 2.68
C TYR A 60 7.63 -14.37 2.38
N TRP A 61 6.64 -14.54 1.51
CA TRP A 61 5.71 -13.48 1.10
C TRP A 61 4.66 -13.11 2.16
N ILE A 62 4.49 -13.89 3.20
CA ILE A 62 3.62 -13.58 4.35
C ILE A 62 4.42 -12.95 5.49
N LEU A 63 5.53 -13.59 5.88
CA LEU A 63 6.29 -13.21 7.08
C LEU A 63 6.91 -11.81 6.97
N LEU A 64 7.54 -11.48 5.85
CA LEU A 64 8.20 -10.19 5.66
C LEU A 64 7.20 -9.02 5.62
N PRO A 65 6.09 -9.06 4.86
CA PRO A 65 5.06 -8.02 4.96
C PRO A 65 4.43 -7.91 6.35
N MET A 66 4.24 -9.02 7.07
CA MET A 66 3.74 -8.96 8.45
C MET A 66 4.70 -8.22 9.39
N LEU A 67 6.00 -8.47 9.29
CA LEU A 67 7.01 -7.70 10.05
C LEU A 67 6.99 -6.22 9.66
N GLY A 68 6.90 -5.92 8.38
CA GLY A 68 6.71 -4.55 7.87
C GLY A 68 5.46 -3.89 8.45
N MET A 69 4.35 -4.62 8.53
CA MET A 69 3.07 -4.15 9.08
C MET A 69 3.19 -3.83 10.58
N ILE A 70 3.85 -4.67 11.36
CA ILE A 70 4.11 -4.44 12.79
C ILE A 70 4.96 -3.19 12.98
N TYR A 71 6.06 -3.06 12.22
CA TYR A 71 6.93 -1.89 12.27
C TYR A 71 6.16 -0.60 11.95
N MET A 72 5.42 -0.59 10.83
CA MET A 72 4.66 0.57 10.38
C MET A 72 3.51 0.94 11.33
N THR A 73 2.87 -0.05 11.93
CA THR A 73 1.82 0.20 12.92
C THR A 73 2.39 0.92 14.13
N ARG A 74 3.51 0.46 14.67
CA ARG A 74 4.19 1.11 15.80
C ARG A 74 4.64 2.53 15.45
N TRP A 75 5.22 2.71 14.28
CA TRP A 75 5.65 4.02 13.81
C TRP A 75 4.46 4.99 13.63
N ASN A 76 3.37 4.53 13.02
CA ASN A 76 2.17 5.33 12.81
C ASN A 76 1.50 5.72 14.14
N ILE A 77 1.46 4.84 15.15
CA ILE A 77 0.94 5.15 16.47
C ILE A 77 1.76 6.27 17.11
N LYS A 78 3.10 6.14 17.10
CA LYS A 78 4.00 7.17 17.64
C LYS A 78 3.78 8.52 16.96
N LYS A 79 3.75 8.55 15.62
CA LYS A 79 3.50 9.79 14.86
C LYS A 79 2.11 10.39 15.07
N HIS A 80 1.10 9.56 15.23
CA HIS A 80 -0.26 10.04 15.51
C HIS A 80 -0.35 10.72 16.88
N THR A 81 0.36 10.21 17.88
CA THR A 81 0.44 10.82 19.22
C THR A 81 1.13 12.19 19.16
N GLU A 82 2.18 12.34 18.33
CA GLU A 82 2.88 13.61 18.14
C GLU A 82 2.00 14.67 17.44
N ILE A 83 1.13 14.27 16.49
CA ILE A 83 0.28 15.19 15.71
C ILE A 83 -0.98 15.60 16.49
N GLY A 84 -1.51 14.72 17.35
CA GLY A 84 -2.60 15.00 18.29
C GLY A 84 -4.01 15.18 17.68
N TYR A 85 -4.16 15.19 16.33
CA TYR A 85 -5.46 15.31 15.66
C TYR A 85 -5.50 14.49 14.35
N SER A 86 -6.70 14.11 13.91
CA SER A 86 -6.90 13.43 12.62
C SER A 86 -7.92 14.19 11.77
N THR A 87 -7.58 14.42 10.51
CA THR A 87 -8.53 14.96 9.52
C THR A 87 -9.46 13.86 9.02
N THR A 88 -10.65 14.24 8.53
CA THR A 88 -11.59 13.31 7.86
C THR A 88 -10.93 12.57 6.72
N LEU A 89 -10.07 13.28 5.95
CA LEU A 89 -9.26 12.70 4.87
C LEU A 89 -8.36 11.57 5.37
N ASN A 90 -7.62 11.80 6.45
CA ASN A 90 -6.73 10.79 7.03
C ASN A 90 -7.50 9.59 7.57
N ARG A 91 -8.71 9.80 8.12
CA ARG A 91 -9.60 8.73 8.56
C ARG A 91 -10.05 7.86 7.38
N ALA A 92 -10.50 8.47 6.28
CA ALA A 92 -10.92 7.76 5.07
C ALA A 92 -9.79 6.89 4.50
N ILE A 93 -8.58 7.44 4.38
CA ILE A 93 -7.41 6.71 3.90
C ILE A 93 -7.09 5.53 4.83
N LYS A 94 -7.09 5.73 6.16
CA LYS A 94 -6.86 4.65 7.11
C LYS A 94 -7.89 3.52 6.98
N ILE A 95 -9.15 3.83 6.72
CA ILE A 95 -10.19 2.82 6.50
C ILE A 95 -9.90 2.01 5.25
N ILE A 96 -9.57 2.68 4.13
CA ILE A 96 -9.24 2.02 2.86
C ILE A 96 -8.07 1.04 3.04
N TRP A 97 -6.99 1.45 3.70
CA TRP A 97 -5.82 0.60 3.93
C TRP A 97 -6.09 -0.54 4.93
N LYS A 98 -7.01 -0.34 5.90
CA LYS A 98 -7.47 -1.44 6.76
C LYS A 98 -8.25 -2.50 5.97
N VAL A 99 -9.15 -2.04 5.10
CA VAL A 99 -9.91 -2.94 4.21
C VAL A 99 -8.98 -3.70 3.27
N PHE A 100 -7.96 -3.04 2.73
CA PHE A 100 -6.91 -3.68 1.95
C PHE A 100 -6.21 -4.80 2.74
N GLY A 101 -5.75 -4.51 3.96
CA GLY A 101 -5.07 -5.50 4.79
C GLY A 101 -5.93 -6.72 5.11
N PHE A 102 -7.22 -6.51 5.40
CA PHE A 102 -8.17 -7.61 5.59
C PHE A 102 -8.41 -8.39 4.29
N GLY A 103 -8.65 -7.70 3.18
CA GLY A 103 -8.85 -8.31 1.86
C GLY A 103 -7.64 -9.12 1.40
N TRP A 104 -6.43 -8.60 1.59
CA TRP A 104 -5.20 -9.30 1.31
C TRP A 104 -5.07 -10.63 2.07
N LEU A 105 -5.35 -10.63 3.38
CA LEU A 105 -5.35 -11.86 4.18
C LEU A 105 -6.40 -12.86 3.69
N MET A 106 -7.61 -12.40 3.36
CA MET A 106 -8.67 -13.27 2.85
C MET A 106 -8.31 -13.89 1.49
N ILE A 107 -7.71 -13.12 0.59
CA ILE A 107 -7.24 -13.62 -0.72
C ILE A 107 -6.22 -14.74 -0.51
N ILE A 108 -5.24 -14.55 0.37
CA ILE A 108 -4.22 -15.57 0.66
C ILE A 108 -4.88 -16.85 1.20
N LEU A 109 -5.75 -16.74 2.20
CA LEU A 109 -6.43 -17.90 2.79
C LEU A 109 -7.26 -18.68 1.76
N VAL A 110 -8.02 -17.97 0.93
CA VAL A 110 -8.82 -18.60 -0.15
C VAL A 110 -7.91 -19.25 -1.19
N SER A 111 -6.82 -18.61 -1.56
CA SER A 111 -5.87 -19.14 -2.54
C SER A 111 -5.16 -20.38 -2.03
N MET A 112 -4.77 -20.40 -0.76
CA MET A 112 -4.18 -21.59 -0.13
C MET A 112 -5.18 -22.76 -0.13
N TYR A 113 -6.46 -22.48 0.18
CA TYR A 113 -7.50 -23.51 0.19
C TYR A 113 -7.78 -24.06 -1.23
N LYS A 114 -7.78 -23.20 -2.23
CA LYS A 114 -8.07 -23.58 -3.63
C LYS A 114 -6.84 -24.03 -4.42
N GLY A 115 -5.63 -23.86 -3.92
CA GLY A 115 -4.38 -24.15 -4.63
C GLY A 115 -4.15 -23.26 -5.86
N ILE A 116 -4.66 -22.00 -5.83
CA ILE A 116 -4.49 -21.03 -6.92
C ILE A 116 -3.51 -19.93 -6.55
N ASN A 117 -2.87 -19.32 -7.57
CA ASN A 117 -1.93 -18.23 -7.35
C ASN A 117 -2.69 -16.92 -6.99
N PRO A 118 -2.46 -16.32 -5.82
CA PRO A 118 -3.20 -15.13 -5.35
C PRO A 118 -2.70 -13.81 -5.94
N VAL A 119 -1.63 -13.81 -6.71
CA VAL A 119 -0.89 -12.60 -7.07
C VAL A 119 -1.76 -11.62 -7.87
N SER A 120 -2.51 -12.11 -8.86
CA SER A 120 -3.40 -11.26 -9.68
C SER A 120 -4.45 -10.56 -8.83
N ASP A 121 -5.06 -11.29 -7.90
CA ASP A 121 -6.14 -10.76 -7.04
C ASP A 121 -5.58 -9.73 -6.04
N ILE A 122 -4.39 -9.99 -5.50
CA ILE A 122 -3.70 -9.06 -4.61
C ILE A 122 -3.33 -7.78 -5.36
N LEU A 123 -2.78 -7.89 -6.58
CA LEU A 123 -2.43 -6.73 -7.39
C LEU A 123 -3.66 -5.92 -7.80
N PHE A 124 -4.77 -6.59 -8.12
CA PHE A 124 -6.03 -5.93 -8.42
C PHE A 124 -6.53 -5.14 -7.22
N LEU A 125 -6.56 -5.76 -6.04
CA LEU A 125 -6.95 -5.08 -4.80
C LEU A 125 -6.03 -3.90 -4.49
N LEU A 126 -4.72 -4.06 -4.68
CA LEU A 126 -3.73 -3.00 -4.49
C LEU A 126 -3.95 -1.85 -5.47
N GLY A 127 -4.18 -2.13 -6.75
CA GLY A 127 -4.49 -1.15 -7.78
C GLY A 127 -5.73 -0.31 -7.44
N LEU A 128 -6.80 -0.95 -6.95
CA LEU A 128 -8.00 -0.26 -6.46
C LEU A 128 -7.67 0.70 -5.31
N VAL A 129 -6.95 0.23 -4.30
CA VAL A 129 -6.63 1.01 -3.09
C VAL A 129 -5.72 2.19 -3.42
N ILE A 130 -4.71 2.00 -4.27
CA ILE A 130 -3.82 3.07 -4.72
C ILE A 130 -4.60 4.11 -5.53
N THR A 131 -5.44 3.67 -6.48
CA THR A 131 -6.28 4.57 -7.30
C THR A 131 -7.23 5.38 -6.42
N MET A 132 -7.97 4.72 -5.52
CA MET A 132 -8.88 5.40 -4.58
C MET A 132 -8.14 6.40 -3.69
N THR A 133 -6.98 6.01 -3.16
CA THR A 133 -6.15 6.91 -2.35
C THR A 133 -5.72 8.13 -3.16
N GLY A 134 -5.22 7.92 -4.40
CA GLY A 134 -4.80 8.99 -5.30
C GLY A 134 -5.95 9.96 -5.64
N MET A 135 -7.15 9.44 -5.89
CA MET A 135 -8.35 10.26 -6.15
C MET A 135 -8.76 11.08 -4.93
N ILE A 136 -8.73 10.49 -3.73
CA ILE A 136 -9.11 11.15 -2.48
C ILE A 136 -8.14 12.29 -2.15
N ILE A 137 -6.83 12.09 -2.28
CA ILE A 137 -5.82 13.12 -2.02
C ILE A 137 -5.62 14.08 -3.21
N LYS A 138 -6.33 13.85 -4.32
CA LYS A 138 -6.20 14.61 -5.59
C LYS A 138 -4.77 14.61 -6.14
N PHE A 139 -4.06 13.51 -6.00
CA PHE A 139 -2.70 13.35 -6.49
C PHE A 139 -2.66 12.46 -7.74
N LYS A 140 -2.66 13.10 -8.91
CA LYS A 140 -2.75 12.44 -10.22
C LYS A 140 -1.71 11.32 -10.46
N PRO A 141 -0.42 11.48 -10.11
CA PRO A 141 0.56 10.42 -10.33
C PRO A 141 0.21 9.11 -9.62
N LEU A 142 -0.32 9.18 -8.40
CA LEU A 142 -0.74 8.00 -7.65
C LEU A 142 -1.97 7.33 -8.29
N THR A 143 -2.94 8.12 -8.74
CA THR A 143 -4.12 7.62 -9.45
C THR A 143 -3.72 6.90 -10.73
N ILE A 144 -2.84 7.50 -11.53
CA ILE A 144 -2.33 6.90 -12.77
C ILE A 144 -1.55 5.62 -12.46
N GLY A 145 -0.68 5.60 -11.45
CA GLY A 145 0.06 4.41 -11.02
C GLY A 145 -0.86 3.26 -10.65
N GLY A 146 -1.95 3.52 -9.92
CA GLY A 146 -2.96 2.50 -9.62
C GLY A 146 -3.67 1.97 -10.86
N MET A 147 -3.97 2.82 -11.84
CA MET A 147 -4.58 2.40 -13.12
C MET A 147 -3.61 1.57 -13.96
N VAL A 148 -2.32 1.90 -13.97
CA VAL A 148 -1.30 1.12 -14.67
C VAL A 148 -1.19 -0.30 -14.12
N LEU A 149 -1.41 -0.51 -12.82
CA LEU A 149 -1.45 -1.86 -12.24
C LEU A 149 -2.55 -2.72 -12.87
N PHE A 150 -3.72 -2.19 -13.22
CA PHE A 150 -4.77 -2.96 -13.89
C PHE A 150 -4.33 -3.44 -15.28
N VAL A 151 -3.66 -2.57 -16.04
CA VAL A 151 -3.10 -2.94 -17.35
C VAL A 151 -2.04 -4.03 -17.19
N PHE A 152 -1.20 -3.91 -16.17
CA PHE A 152 -0.17 -4.90 -15.86
C PHE A 152 -0.77 -6.27 -15.52
N ILE A 153 -1.84 -6.32 -14.70
CA ILE A 153 -2.54 -7.55 -14.33
C ILE A 153 -3.13 -8.24 -15.57
N PHE A 154 -3.73 -7.46 -16.46
CA PHE A 154 -4.29 -8.00 -17.70
C PHE A 154 -3.20 -8.69 -18.53
N LYS A 155 -2.03 -8.08 -18.65
CA LYS A 155 -0.89 -8.65 -19.37
C LYS A 155 -0.27 -9.85 -18.65
N PHE A 156 -0.22 -9.81 -17.31
CA PHE A 156 0.24 -10.92 -16.48
C PHE A 156 -0.60 -12.19 -16.65
N ASN A 157 -1.93 -12.06 -16.66
CA ASN A 157 -2.83 -13.18 -16.85
C ASN A 157 -2.76 -13.82 -18.24
N GLN A 158 -2.24 -13.10 -19.24
CA GLN A 158 -2.03 -13.65 -20.60
C GLN A 158 -0.78 -14.51 -20.71
N ASN A 159 0.19 -14.36 -19.82
CA ASN A 159 1.47 -15.06 -19.84
C ASN A 159 1.83 -15.61 -18.45
N PRO A 160 1.13 -16.64 -17.96
CA PRO A 160 1.30 -17.15 -16.61
C PRO A 160 2.67 -17.79 -16.36
N ASP A 161 3.37 -18.24 -17.42
CA ASP A 161 4.69 -18.88 -17.33
C ASP A 161 5.85 -17.88 -17.21
N GLN A 162 5.59 -16.60 -17.32
CA GLN A 162 6.62 -15.59 -17.18
C GLN A 162 6.60 -15.05 -15.75
N ASN A 163 7.66 -15.32 -15.01
CA ASN A 163 7.93 -14.76 -13.69
C ASN A 163 8.12 -13.22 -13.72
N PHE A 164 7.27 -12.51 -14.45
CA PHE A 164 7.33 -11.06 -14.65
C PHE A 164 7.05 -10.25 -13.40
N LEU A 165 6.52 -10.88 -12.36
CA LEU A 165 6.30 -10.23 -11.08
C LEU A 165 7.54 -10.13 -10.23
N ILE A 166 8.61 -10.70 -10.70
CA ILE A 166 9.87 -10.71 -9.98
C ILE A 166 10.79 -9.58 -10.49
N VAL A 167 10.32 -8.78 -11.44
CA VAL A 167 11.10 -7.66 -11.99
C VAL A 167 10.44 -6.32 -11.69
#